data_60acb213727dde9dc02aa585176975c0
#
_entry.id   60acb213727dde9dc02aa585176975c0
#
_cell.length_a   1.000
_cell.length_b   1.000
_cell.length_c   1.000
_cell.angle_alpha   90.00
_cell.angle_beta   90.00
_cell.angle_gamma   90.00
#
_symmetry.space_group_name_H-M   'P 1'
#
loop_
_entity.id
_entity.type
_entity.pdbx_description
1 polymer ?
#
loop_
_entity_poly.entity_id
_entity_poly.type
_entity_poly.pdbx_seq_one_letter_code
_entity_poly.pdbx_strand_id
1 'polypeptide(L)'
;RRMIDNREELLTPTAFIQSTHNTVGAQIALLLKCHGYNNTIVHRAFSFENALLDASLLLRDRMDNILTGGIDEMTDDSHAILSRFGLFRKENDNPDFQNKNSKGSISGEGASFFLLGREAVGAMAELKSFTTIYKPTDLAEVEIRIQQFLEEASVSMKDISLVIDGRNGDASHDETDRALSAGIFQNKPGFPFKTLCGEYPTVSGFALWLGATLLSAQRMPHWFPPLHLPLKNILIHNHFQHTHHSLFLISAC
;
A
#
# COMPACT_ATOMS: atom_id res chain seq x y z
N ARG A 1 -18.07 -15.88 -15.96
CA ARG A 1 -19.53 -16.14 -15.92
C ARG A 1 -20.08 -16.36 -17.33
N ARG A 2 -19.96 -15.42 -18.27
CA ARG A 2 -20.41 -15.60 -19.68
C ARG A 2 -19.84 -16.83 -20.39
N MET A 3 -18.59 -17.21 -20.10
CA MET A 3 -17.98 -18.43 -20.66
C MET A 3 -18.70 -19.69 -20.19
N ILE A 4 -19.02 -19.75 -18.89
CA ILE A 4 -19.75 -20.89 -18.29
C ILE A 4 -21.19 -20.93 -18.81
N ASP A 5 -21.85 -19.76 -18.86
CA ASP A 5 -23.23 -19.66 -19.35
C ASP A 5 -23.37 -20.06 -20.82
N ASN A 6 -22.33 -19.82 -21.63
CA ASN A 6 -22.25 -20.22 -23.03
C ASN A 6 -21.64 -21.60 -23.26
N ARG A 7 -21.48 -22.42 -22.22
CA ARG A 7 -20.89 -23.76 -22.29
C ARG A 7 -19.52 -23.79 -23.02
N GLU A 8 -18.74 -22.72 -22.83
CA GLU A 8 -17.44 -22.49 -23.48
C GLU A 8 -17.51 -22.39 -25.02
N GLU A 9 -18.71 -22.27 -25.59
CA GLU A 9 -18.92 -22.02 -27.01
C GLU A 9 -19.02 -20.50 -27.29
N LEU A 10 -18.62 -20.07 -28.49
CA LEU A 10 -18.71 -18.66 -28.95
C LEU A 10 -18.02 -17.66 -28.00
N LEU A 11 -16.82 -17.98 -27.57
CA LEU A 11 -16.01 -17.08 -26.73
C LEU A 11 -15.62 -15.83 -27.51
N THR A 12 -16.01 -14.67 -27.01
CA THR A 12 -15.54 -13.39 -27.58
C THR A 12 -14.14 -13.07 -27.07
N PRO A 13 -13.14 -12.88 -27.96
CA PRO A 13 -11.76 -12.52 -27.54
C PRO A 13 -11.72 -11.30 -26.63
N THR A 14 -12.63 -10.35 -26.82
CA THR A 14 -12.73 -9.11 -26.05
C THR A 14 -12.93 -9.38 -24.56
N ALA A 15 -13.82 -10.30 -24.19
CA ALA A 15 -14.08 -10.63 -22.77
C ALA A 15 -12.84 -11.24 -22.10
N PHE A 16 -12.08 -12.06 -22.82
CA PHE A 16 -10.82 -12.61 -22.33
C PHE A 16 -9.75 -11.53 -22.16
N ILE A 17 -9.54 -10.69 -23.18
CA ILE A 17 -8.58 -9.59 -23.12
C ILE A 17 -8.89 -8.65 -21.94
N GLN A 18 -10.16 -8.31 -21.72
CA GLN A 18 -10.59 -7.44 -20.62
C GLN A 18 -10.41 -8.06 -19.24
N SER A 19 -10.28 -9.38 -19.13
CA SER A 19 -10.07 -10.08 -17.84
C SER A 19 -8.61 -10.22 -17.45
N THR A 20 -7.67 -9.82 -18.29
CA THR A 20 -6.24 -9.95 -17.99
C THR A 20 -5.71 -8.75 -17.19
N HIS A 21 -4.77 -9.00 -16.28
CA HIS A 21 -4.24 -7.98 -15.36
C HIS A 21 -3.60 -6.79 -16.07
N ASN A 22 -3.03 -7.00 -17.26
CA ASN A 22 -2.37 -5.93 -18.03
C ASN A 22 -3.35 -4.99 -18.75
N THR A 23 -4.64 -5.27 -18.73
CA THR A 23 -5.64 -4.47 -19.46
C THR A 23 -5.69 -3.03 -18.97
N VAL A 24 -5.65 -2.82 -17.65
CA VAL A 24 -5.75 -1.47 -17.09
C VAL A 24 -4.55 -0.63 -17.52
N GLY A 25 -3.31 -1.14 -17.37
CA GLY A 25 -2.10 -0.44 -17.81
C GLY A 25 -2.11 -0.15 -19.32
N ALA A 26 -2.57 -1.10 -20.13
CA ALA A 26 -2.69 -0.92 -21.56
C ALA A 26 -3.74 0.16 -21.95
N GLN A 27 -4.90 0.19 -21.26
CA GLN A 27 -5.93 1.20 -21.48
C GLN A 27 -5.44 2.60 -21.07
N ILE A 28 -4.75 2.74 -19.97
CA ILE A 28 -4.14 4.01 -19.54
C ILE A 28 -3.13 4.49 -20.58
N ALA A 29 -2.24 3.62 -21.04
CA ALA A 29 -1.26 3.97 -22.08
C ALA A 29 -1.92 4.40 -23.38
N LEU A 30 -2.99 3.72 -23.80
CA LEU A 30 -3.76 4.07 -24.99
C LEU A 30 -4.40 5.46 -24.85
N LEU A 31 -5.05 5.74 -23.72
CA LEU A 31 -5.69 7.03 -23.45
C LEU A 31 -4.69 8.18 -23.42
N LEU A 32 -3.52 7.96 -22.82
CA LEU A 32 -2.45 8.94 -22.72
C LEU A 32 -1.59 9.00 -24.00
N LYS A 33 -1.86 8.15 -25.00
CA LYS A 33 -1.04 7.99 -26.20
C LYS A 33 0.44 7.72 -25.87
N CYS A 34 0.67 6.98 -24.80
CA CYS A 34 2.01 6.59 -24.37
C CYS A 34 2.43 5.32 -25.12
N HIS A 35 3.46 5.44 -25.94
CA HIS A 35 4.01 4.35 -26.74
C HIS A 35 5.33 3.80 -26.16
N GLY A 36 5.71 4.27 -24.97
CA GLY A 36 6.91 3.86 -24.27
C GLY A 36 6.74 2.56 -23.51
N TYR A 37 7.61 2.35 -22.55
CA TYR A 37 7.57 1.22 -21.63
C TYR A 37 6.22 1.08 -20.94
N ASN A 38 5.68 -0.14 -20.92
CA ASN A 38 4.45 -0.47 -20.21
C ASN A 38 4.58 -1.89 -19.67
N ASN A 39 4.50 -2.04 -18.37
CA ASN A 39 4.60 -3.32 -17.69
C ASN A 39 3.51 -3.46 -16.62
N THR A 40 3.09 -4.68 -16.36
CA THR A 40 2.13 -5.01 -15.31
C THR A 40 2.71 -6.10 -14.43
N ILE A 41 2.78 -5.83 -13.14
CA ILE A 41 3.37 -6.70 -12.13
C ILE A 41 2.27 -7.30 -11.27
N VAL A 42 2.27 -8.62 -11.13
CA VAL A 42 1.33 -9.35 -10.31
C VAL A 42 2.10 -10.18 -9.29
N HIS A 43 2.12 -9.72 -8.04
CA HIS A 43 2.83 -10.37 -6.93
C HIS A 43 2.05 -10.29 -5.61
N ARG A 44 0.73 -10.27 -5.65
CA ARG A 44 -0.09 -10.04 -4.44
C ARG A 44 0.38 -8.81 -3.67
N ALA A 45 0.76 -9.00 -2.40
CA ALA A 45 1.11 -7.97 -1.44
C ALA A 45 2.32 -7.09 -1.80
N PHE A 46 3.17 -7.47 -2.74
CA PHE A 46 4.29 -6.66 -3.22
C PHE A 46 4.11 -6.17 -4.66
N SER A 47 2.91 -6.27 -5.23
CA SER A 47 2.68 -5.82 -6.60
C SER A 47 3.00 -4.34 -6.78
N PHE A 48 2.51 -3.49 -5.88
CA PHE A 48 2.76 -2.05 -5.93
C PHE A 48 4.23 -1.71 -5.64
N GLU A 49 4.84 -2.34 -4.64
CA GLU A 49 6.25 -2.14 -4.28
C GLU A 49 7.19 -2.49 -5.44
N ASN A 50 6.90 -3.60 -6.14
CA ASN A 50 7.69 -3.99 -7.31
C ASN A 50 7.47 -3.05 -8.49
N ALA A 51 6.24 -2.56 -8.71
CA ALA A 51 5.97 -1.54 -9.74
C ALA A 51 6.69 -0.22 -9.42
N LEU A 52 6.75 0.17 -8.15
CA LEU A 52 7.47 1.35 -7.68
C LEU A 52 9.00 1.17 -7.82
N LEU A 53 9.51 -0.05 -7.56
CA LEU A 53 10.92 -0.37 -7.77
C LEU A 53 11.30 -0.27 -9.24
N ASP A 54 10.51 -0.87 -10.13
CA ASP A 54 10.71 -0.81 -11.57
C ASP A 54 10.71 0.65 -12.06
N ALA A 55 9.73 1.45 -11.64
CA ALA A 55 9.67 2.87 -11.95
C ALA A 55 10.89 3.65 -11.42
N SER A 56 11.37 3.34 -10.21
CA SER A 56 12.54 3.98 -9.62
C SER A 56 13.83 3.65 -10.38
N LEU A 57 13.97 2.43 -10.88
CA LEU A 57 15.10 2.02 -11.73
C LEU A 57 15.08 2.74 -13.07
N LEU A 58 13.91 2.83 -13.71
CA LEU A 58 13.74 3.54 -14.97
C LEU A 58 14.04 5.05 -14.85
N LEU A 59 13.68 5.68 -13.73
CA LEU A 59 14.06 7.07 -13.45
C LEU A 59 15.59 7.25 -13.34
N ARG A 60 16.31 6.27 -12.76
CA ARG A 60 17.78 6.27 -12.73
C ARG A 60 18.37 6.16 -14.14
N ASP A 61 17.73 5.41 -15.03
CA ASP A 61 18.14 5.23 -16.43
C ASP A 61 17.72 6.40 -17.35
N ARG A 62 17.42 7.57 -16.77
CA ARG A 62 17.16 8.84 -17.41
C ARG A 62 15.77 9.02 -18.05
N MET A 63 14.78 8.25 -17.65
CA MET A 63 13.40 8.64 -17.94
C MET A 63 13.00 9.85 -17.10
N ASP A 64 12.24 10.78 -17.66
CA ASP A 64 11.90 12.03 -16.96
C ASP A 64 10.69 11.88 -16.05
N ASN A 65 9.65 11.19 -16.55
CA ASN A 65 8.40 11.00 -15.83
C ASN A 65 7.88 9.58 -16.03
N ILE A 66 7.45 8.95 -14.95
CA ILE A 66 6.89 7.60 -14.99
C ILE A 66 5.58 7.57 -14.21
N LEU A 67 4.52 7.12 -14.87
CA LEU A 67 3.26 6.82 -14.20
C LEU A 67 3.33 5.38 -13.66
N THR A 68 3.20 5.23 -12.35
CA THR A 68 3.15 3.94 -11.66
C THR A 68 1.96 3.90 -10.70
N GLY A 69 1.46 2.73 -10.38
CA GLY A 69 0.35 2.61 -9.44
C GLY A 69 -0.05 1.17 -9.17
N GLY A 70 -1.08 1.02 -8.35
CA GLY A 70 -1.71 -0.24 -8.02
C GLY A 70 -3.22 -0.12 -8.12
N ILE A 71 -3.87 -1.24 -8.48
CA ILE A 71 -5.32 -1.34 -8.55
C ILE A 71 -5.75 -2.73 -8.14
N ASP A 72 -6.74 -2.79 -7.27
CA ASP A 72 -7.44 -4.02 -6.89
C ASP A 72 -8.94 -3.78 -6.87
N GLU A 73 -9.68 -4.73 -7.41
CA GLU A 73 -11.13 -4.82 -7.36
C GLU A 73 -11.54 -6.03 -6.53
N MET A 74 -12.47 -5.84 -5.60
CA MET A 74 -13.00 -6.91 -4.76
C MET A 74 -14.40 -7.29 -5.24
N THR A 75 -14.48 -8.39 -5.99
CA THR A 75 -15.78 -8.95 -6.41
C THR A 75 -16.41 -9.78 -5.29
N ASP A 76 -17.75 -9.92 -5.32
CA ASP A 76 -18.49 -10.75 -4.35
C ASP A 76 -17.95 -12.19 -4.30
N ASP A 77 -17.62 -12.77 -5.46
CA ASP A 77 -17.06 -14.13 -5.55
C ASP A 77 -15.67 -14.19 -4.89
N SER A 78 -14.82 -13.21 -5.15
CA SER A 78 -13.47 -13.12 -4.52
C SER A 78 -13.58 -12.95 -3.02
N HIS A 79 -14.45 -12.04 -2.55
CA HIS A 79 -14.71 -11.84 -1.13
C HIS A 79 -15.22 -13.12 -0.46
N ALA A 80 -16.20 -13.80 -1.06
CA ALA A 80 -16.75 -15.04 -0.53
C ALA A 80 -15.69 -16.15 -0.41
N ILE A 81 -14.81 -16.28 -1.41
CA ILE A 81 -13.73 -17.27 -1.41
C ILE A 81 -12.71 -16.94 -0.32
N LEU A 82 -12.21 -15.69 -0.28
CA LEU A 82 -11.17 -15.27 0.65
C LEU A 82 -11.67 -15.28 2.11
N SER A 83 -12.94 -14.96 2.35
CA SER A 83 -13.56 -15.08 3.67
C SER A 83 -13.67 -16.52 4.17
N ARG A 84 -13.84 -17.51 3.25
CA ARG A 84 -13.78 -18.94 3.62
C ARG A 84 -12.39 -19.37 4.09
N PHE A 85 -11.34 -18.75 3.56
CA PHE A 85 -9.96 -18.96 4.03
C PHE A 85 -9.62 -18.16 5.30
N GLY A 86 -10.57 -17.40 5.85
CA GLY A 86 -10.37 -16.61 7.06
C GLY A 86 -9.55 -15.33 6.86
N LEU A 87 -9.32 -14.93 5.61
CA LEU A 87 -8.57 -13.71 5.30
C LEU A 87 -9.39 -12.46 5.56
N PHE A 88 -10.68 -12.51 5.23
CA PHE A 88 -11.62 -11.43 5.47
C PHE A 88 -12.71 -11.82 6.44
N ARG A 89 -13.24 -10.85 7.17
CA ARG A 89 -14.40 -11.01 8.03
C ARG A 89 -15.63 -11.36 7.18
N LYS A 90 -16.55 -12.08 7.79
CA LYS A 90 -17.88 -12.28 7.22
C LYS A 90 -18.70 -11.01 7.40
N GLU A 91 -19.65 -10.76 6.48
CA GLU A 91 -20.48 -9.54 6.47
C GLU A 91 -21.20 -9.22 7.78
N ASN A 92 -21.47 -10.23 8.62
CA ASN A 92 -22.17 -10.05 9.90
C ASN A 92 -21.23 -9.78 11.09
N ASP A 93 -19.92 -9.73 10.86
CA ASP A 93 -18.97 -9.46 11.92
C ASP A 93 -18.86 -7.94 12.16
N ASN A 94 -18.87 -7.53 13.44
CA ASN A 94 -18.75 -6.13 13.82
C ASN A 94 -17.46 -5.51 13.22
N PRO A 95 -17.55 -4.40 12.47
CA PRO A 95 -16.40 -3.75 11.84
C PRO A 95 -15.48 -3.02 12.84
N ASP A 96 -15.62 -3.23 14.14
CA ASP A 96 -14.78 -2.59 15.14
C ASP A 96 -13.32 -2.98 14.99
N PHE A 97 -12.49 -2.03 14.52
CA PHE A 97 -11.03 -2.16 14.41
C PHE A 97 -10.32 -2.35 15.75
N GLN A 98 -10.96 -1.98 16.85
CA GLN A 98 -10.38 -2.08 18.20
C GLN A 98 -10.68 -3.43 18.87
N ASN A 99 -11.51 -4.26 18.27
CA ASN A 99 -11.86 -5.55 18.84
C ASN A 99 -10.65 -6.51 18.79
N LYS A 100 -10.04 -6.73 19.95
CA LYS A 100 -8.87 -7.60 20.12
C LYS A 100 -9.11 -9.09 19.84
N ASN A 101 -10.35 -9.49 19.61
CA ASN A 101 -10.72 -10.89 19.35
C ASN A 101 -11.21 -11.11 17.91
N SER A 102 -11.12 -10.10 17.05
CA SER A 102 -11.59 -10.21 15.68
C SER A 102 -10.67 -11.10 14.84
N LYS A 103 -11.27 -11.95 14.00
CA LYS A 103 -10.57 -12.79 13.03
C LYS A 103 -10.86 -12.32 11.61
N GLY A 104 -9.82 -12.24 10.81
CA GLY A 104 -9.89 -11.71 9.46
C GLY A 104 -9.88 -10.19 9.41
N SER A 105 -9.32 -9.65 8.35
CA SER A 105 -9.28 -8.21 8.10
C SER A 105 -10.61 -7.71 7.50
N ILE A 106 -10.81 -6.40 7.51
CA ILE A 106 -11.88 -5.77 6.76
C ILE A 106 -11.40 -5.69 5.31
N SER A 107 -12.16 -6.29 4.39
CA SER A 107 -11.84 -6.24 2.96
C SER A 107 -12.00 -4.82 2.41
N GLY A 108 -11.16 -4.48 1.45
CA GLY A 108 -11.24 -3.24 0.71
C GLY A 108 -10.88 -3.43 -0.76
N GLU A 109 -10.99 -2.36 -1.51
CA GLU A 109 -10.57 -2.24 -2.90
C GLU A 109 -10.08 -0.82 -3.16
N GLY A 110 -9.33 -0.62 -4.22
CA GLY A 110 -8.88 0.73 -4.55
C GLY A 110 -7.89 0.79 -5.70
N ALA A 111 -7.65 2.03 -6.11
CA ALA A 111 -6.64 2.35 -7.09
C ALA A 111 -5.88 3.60 -6.65
N SER A 112 -4.56 3.57 -6.78
CA SER A 112 -3.70 4.71 -6.53
C SER A 112 -2.61 4.78 -7.59
N PHE A 113 -2.41 5.97 -8.17
CA PHE A 113 -1.43 6.21 -9.22
C PHE A 113 -0.59 7.42 -8.88
N PHE A 114 0.68 7.35 -9.26
CA PHE A 114 1.68 8.38 -8.99
C PHE A 114 2.42 8.72 -10.26
N LEU A 115 2.55 10.01 -10.51
CA LEU A 115 3.52 10.51 -11.50
C LEU A 115 4.83 10.76 -10.74
N LEU A 116 5.81 9.93 -11.01
CA LEU A 116 7.15 10.05 -10.43
C LEU A 116 8.05 10.84 -11.37
N GLY A 117 8.83 11.74 -10.81
CA GLY A 117 9.84 12.53 -11.52
C GLY A 117 11.07 12.77 -10.64
N ARG A 118 12.12 13.32 -11.22
CA ARG A 118 13.37 13.65 -10.50
C ARG A 118 13.37 15.04 -9.93
N GLU A 119 12.45 15.90 -10.36
CA GLU A 119 12.37 17.29 -9.96
C GLU A 119 11.42 17.48 -8.78
N ALA A 120 11.84 18.28 -7.81
CA ALA A 120 11.03 18.60 -6.63
C ALA A 120 9.92 19.61 -6.92
N VAL A 121 10.03 20.37 -8.03
CA VAL A 121 9.07 21.45 -8.35
C VAL A 121 7.69 20.87 -8.64
N GLY A 122 6.73 21.26 -7.80
CA GLY A 122 5.35 20.79 -7.89
C GLY A 122 5.10 19.39 -7.32
N ALA A 123 6.11 18.75 -6.74
CA ALA A 123 5.95 17.46 -6.08
C ALA A 123 5.16 17.61 -4.78
N MET A 124 4.33 16.61 -4.47
CA MET A 124 3.58 16.54 -3.22
C MET A 124 4.48 16.12 -2.05
N ALA A 125 5.44 15.25 -2.31
CA ALA A 125 6.41 14.75 -1.35
C ALA A 125 7.60 14.12 -2.09
N GLU A 126 8.71 13.97 -1.40
CA GLU A 126 9.86 13.19 -1.85
C GLU A 126 9.75 11.76 -1.32
N LEU A 127 9.81 10.76 -2.19
CA LEU A 127 10.02 9.37 -1.79
C LEU A 127 11.50 9.14 -1.55
N LYS A 128 11.93 9.22 -0.29
CA LYS A 128 13.34 9.08 0.08
C LYS A 128 13.85 7.66 -0.07
N SER A 129 13.07 6.71 0.40
CA SER A 129 13.45 5.30 0.35
C SER A 129 12.22 4.43 0.54
N PHE A 130 12.30 3.17 0.05
CA PHE A 130 11.37 2.12 0.38
C PHE A 130 12.06 0.77 0.33
N THR A 131 11.53 -0.20 1.09
CA THR A 131 12.04 -1.57 1.13
C THR A 131 10.94 -2.56 1.48
N THR A 132 11.20 -3.82 1.24
CA THR A 132 10.30 -4.93 1.57
C THR A 132 11.01 -5.94 2.47
N ILE A 133 10.23 -6.58 3.37
CA ILE A 133 10.70 -7.66 4.22
C ILE A 133 9.76 -8.85 3.98
N TYR A 134 10.32 -9.98 3.59
CA TYR A 134 9.53 -11.17 3.31
C TYR A 134 9.78 -12.25 4.35
N LYS A 135 8.69 -12.71 5.00
CA LYS A 135 8.69 -13.74 6.03
C LYS A 135 9.73 -13.49 7.14
N PRO A 136 9.63 -12.37 7.86
CA PRO A 136 10.50 -12.17 9.01
C PRO A 136 10.31 -13.31 10.01
N THR A 137 11.38 -13.70 10.68
CA THR A 137 11.37 -14.82 11.64
C THR A 137 10.60 -14.47 12.91
N ASP A 138 10.68 -13.21 13.32
CA ASP A 138 10.02 -12.69 14.52
C ASP A 138 9.92 -11.15 14.47
N LEU A 139 9.36 -10.57 15.53
CA LEU A 139 9.23 -9.12 15.68
C LEU A 139 10.59 -8.42 15.74
N ALA A 140 11.59 -9.04 16.36
CA ALA A 140 12.92 -8.42 16.52
C ALA A 140 13.60 -8.22 15.16
N GLU A 141 13.43 -9.14 14.22
CA GLU A 141 13.90 -8.96 12.85
C GLU A 141 13.24 -7.76 12.18
N VAL A 142 11.93 -7.58 12.36
CA VAL A 142 11.19 -6.42 11.82
C VAL A 142 11.74 -5.12 12.40
N GLU A 143 11.96 -5.05 13.71
CA GLU A 143 12.53 -3.88 14.38
C GLU A 143 13.94 -3.54 13.88
N ILE A 144 14.80 -4.54 13.75
CA ILE A 144 16.16 -4.38 13.22
C ILE A 144 16.11 -3.84 11.78
N ARG A 145 15.22 -4.39 10.94
CA ARG A 145 15.08 -3.94 9.54
C ARG A 145 14.55 -2.51 9.46
N ILE A 146 13.64 -2.10 10.35
CA ILE A 146 13.18 -0.71 10.42
C ILE A 146 14.34 0.23 10.82
N GLN A 147 15.15 -0.15 11.79
CA GLN A 147 16.31 0.64 12.21
C GLN A 147 17.33 0.79 11.06
N GLN A 148 17.71 -0.32 10.43
CA GLN A 148 18.61 -0.32 9.28
C GLN A 148 18.09 0.54 8.13
N PHE A 149 16.79 0.44 7.83
CA PHE A 149 16.14 1.23 6.78
C PHE A 149 16.24 2.73 7.04
N LEU A 150 16.03 3.17 8.29
CA LEU A 150 16.16 4.58 8.67
C LEU A 150 17.64 5.04 8.65
N GLU A 151 18.57 4.19 9.10
CA GLU A 151 20.01 4.48 9.06
C GLU A 151 20.51 4.65 7.62
N GLU A 152 20.14 3.73 6.71
CA GLU A 152 20.47 3.81 5.29
C GLU A 152 19.93 5.09 4.63
N ALA A 153 18.74 5.54 5.06
CA ALA A 153 18.16 6.80 4.62
C ALA A 153 18.74 8.04 5.33
N SER A 154 19.68 7.87 6.28
CA SER A 154 20.25 8.94 7.11
C SER A 154 19.18 9.75 7.88
N VAL A 155 18.12 9.10 8.32
CA VAL A 155 17.01 9.68 9.10
C VAL A 155 16.91 8.95 10.44
N SER A 156 16.83 9.70 11.52
CA SER A 156 16.61 9.08 12.83
C SER A 156 15.13 8.95 13.16
N MET A 157 14.77 8.02 14.04
CA MET A 157 13.39 7.92 14.53
C MET A 157 12.87 9.25 15.12
N LYS A 158 13.75 10.08 15.66
CA LYS A 158 13.36 11.40 16.22
C LYS A 158 12.81 12.34 15.14
N ASP A 159 13.28 12.20 13.91
CA ASP A 159 12.91 13.04 12.77
C ASP A 159 11.59 12.59 12.11
N ILE A 160 11.03 11.44 12.53
CA ILE A 160 9.72 10.96 12.06
C ILE A 160 8.62 11.74 12.78
N SER A 161 7.79 12.41 11.99
CA SER A 161 6.65 13.19 12.46
C SER A 161 5.40 12.34 12.68
N LEU A 162 5.24 11.29 11.89
CA LEU A 162 4.07 10.40 11.91
C LEU A 162 4.48 9.01 11.42
N VAL A 163 3.92 7.98 12.05
CA VAL A 163 3.94 6.60 11.55
C VAL A 163 2.55 6.25 11.00
N ILE A 164 2.47 5.88 9.73
CA ILE A 164 1.26 5.32 9.13
C ILE A 164 1.41 3.81 9.19
N ASP A 165 0.57 3.14 9.98
CA ASP A 165 0.70 1.71 10.25
C ASP A 165 -0.34 0.85 9.54
N GLY A 166 0.01 -0.40 9.28
CA GLY A 166 -0.74 -1.35 8.48
C GLY A 166 -1.77 -2.17 9.22
N ARG A 167 -2.20 -1.78 10.44
CA ARG A 167 -3.26 -2.48 11.16
C ARG A 167 -4.51 -2.59 10.30
N ASN A 168 -5.06 -3.81 10.20
CA ASN A 168 -6.16 -4.14 9.30
C ASN A 168 -7.41 -4.68 10.00
N GLY A 169 -7.39 -4.69 11.35
CA GLY A 169 -8.49 -5.13 12.18
C GLY A 169 -8.48 -6.63 12.50
N ASP A 170 -7.59 -7.45 11.93
CA ASP A 170 -7.36 -8.81 12.40
C ASP A 170 -6.49 -8.78 13.65
N ALA A 171 -7.00 -9.35 14.74
CA ALA A 171 -6.33 -9.27 16.04
C ALA A 171 -4.93 -9.88 16.03
N SER A 172 -4.73 -10.97 15.30
CA SER A 172 -3.43 -11.65 15.21
C SER A 172 -2.46 -10.89 14.34
N HIS A 173 -2.94 -10.32 13.23
CA HIS A 173 -2.12 -9.52 12.33
C HIS A 173 -1.71 -8.18 12.97
N ASP A 174 -2.62 -7.54 13.67
CA ASP A 174 -2.37 -6.27 14.34
C ASP A 174 -1.44 -6.36 15.55
N GLU A 175 -1.13 -7.56 16.05
CA GLU A 175 -0.25 -7.74 17.20
C GLU A 175 1.16 -7.20 16.91
N THR A 176 1.69 -7.43 15.73
CA THR A 176 2.99 -6.89 15.30
C THR A 176 3.02 -5.37 15.36
N ASP A 177 2.04 -4.69 14.76
CA ASP A 177 2.01 -3.22 14.77
C ASP A 177 1.74 -2.65 16.17
N ARG A 178 0.96 -3.34 17.01
CA ARG A 178 0.79 -2.95 18.42
C ARG A 178 2.10 -3.06 19.19
N ALA A 179 2.87 -4.14 18.98
CA ALA A 179 4.17 -4.32 19.59
C ALA A 179 5.18 -3.28 19.11
N LEU A 180 5.25 -3.00 17.80
CA LEU A 180 6.07 -1.92 17.23
C LEU A 180 5.69 -0.56 17.81
N SER A 181 4.39 -0.29 18.00
CA SER A 181 3.90 0.96 18.58
C SER A 181 4.27 1.11 20.06
N ALA A 182 4.33 0.01 20.80
CA ALA A 182 4.78 -0.01 22.19
C ALA A 182 6.31 0.00 22.33
N GLY A 183 7.03 -0.46 21.32
CA GLY A 183 8.49 -0.57 21.24
C GLY A 183 9.11 0.59 20.45
N ILE A 184 9.62 0.28 19.26
CA ILE A 184 10.42 1.22 18.42
C ILE A 184 9.66 2.50 18.05
N PHE A 185 8.32 2.45 17.93
CA PHE A 185 7.49 3.62 17.64
C PHE A 185 6.92 4.30 18.89
N GLN A 186 7.34 3.89 20.08
CA GLN A 186 6.91 4.52 21.32
C GLN A 186 7.12 6.04 21.25
N ASN A 187 6.11 6.79 21.66
CA ASN A 187 6.08 8.25 21.58
C ASN A 187 5.99 8.84 20.16
N LYS A 188 5.70 8.03 19.15
CA LYS A 188 5.36 8.54 17.82
C LYS A 188 3.86 8.51 17.60
N PRO A 189 3.28 9.58 17.05
CA PRO A 189 1.90 9.53 16.59
C PRO A 189 1.76 8.41 15.54
N GLY A 190 0.78 7.53 15.72
CA GLY A 190 0.49 6.43 14.82
C GLY A 190 -0.91 6.54 14.24
N PHE A 191 -1.10 6.14 12.98
CA PHE A 191 -2.39 6.13 12.34
C PHE A 191 -2.60 4.85 11.50
N PRO A 192 -3.62 4.01 11.84
CA PRO A 192 -3.93 2.80 11.09
C PRO A 192 -4.70 3.12 9.80
N PHE A 193 -3.99 3.25 8.69
CA PHE A 193 -4.58 3.76 7.44
C PHE A 193 -5.65 2.84 6.83
N LYS A 194 -5.59 1.53 7.10
CA LYS A 194 -6.59 0.58 6.59
C LYS A 194 -7.97 0.75 7.21
N THR A 195 -8.10 1.56 8.26
CA THR A 195 -9.41 2.02 8.75
C THR A 195 -10.18 2.83 7.72
N LEU A 196 -9.48 3.43 6.74
CA LEU A 196 -10.07 4.26 5.70
C LEU A 196 -10.40 3.50 4.42
N CYS A 197 -9.67 2.41 4.12
CA CYS A 197 -9.73 1.78 2.80
C CYS A 197 -9.87 0.25 2.83
N GLY A 198 -9.78 -0.38 4.02
CA GLY A 198 -9.74 -1.83 4.14
C GLY A 198 -8.42 -2.45 3.69
N GLU A 199 -8.41 -3.77 3.59
CA GLU A 199 -7.25 -4.59 3.19
C GLU A 199 -7.40 -5.08 1.76
N TYR A 200 -6.39 -4.85 0.94
CA TYR A 200 -6.25 -5.39 -0.42
C TYR A 200 -4.77 -5.43 -0.83
N PRO A 201 -4.38 -6.23 -1.83
CA PRO A 201 -2.96 -6.46 -2.15
C PRO A 201 -2.11 -5.21 -2.39
N THR A 202 -2.62 -4.20 -3.10
CA THR A 202 -1.87 -2.97 -3.43
C THR A 202 -2.16 -1.79 -2.49
N VAL A 203 -2.68 -2.07 -1.31
CA VAL A 203 -3.14 -1.05 -0.33
C VAL A 203 -2.04 -0.09 0.14
N SER A 204 -0.77 -0.50 0.06
CA SER A 204 0.39 0.35 0.36
C SER A 204 0.45 1.61 -0.53
N GLY A 205 -0.09 1.54 -1.74
CA GLY A 205 -0.27 2.71 -2.59
C GLY A 205 -1.21 3.76 -1.98
N PHE A 206 -2.31 3.34 -1.35
CA PHE A 206 -3.18 4.26 -0.62
C PHE A 206 -2.44 4.91 0.56
N ALA A 207 -1.65 4.16 1.31
CA ALA A 207 -0.85 4.70 2.40
C ALA A 207 0.16 5.75 1.92
N LEU A 208 0.83 5.47 0.79
CA LEU A 208 1.75 6.41 0.16
C LEU A 208 1.05 7.70 -0.28
N TRP A 209 -0.13 7.58 -0.92
CA TRP A 209 -0.96 8.73 -1.30
C TRP A 209 -1.40 9.55 -0.09
N LEU A 210 -1.86 8.89 0.98
CA LEU A 210 -2.27 9.56 2.22
C LEU A 210 -1.11 10.35 2.82
N GLY A 211 0.06 9.71 2.97
CA GLY A 211 1.24 10.35 3.51
C GLY A 211 1.72 11.54 2.67
N ALA A 212 1.77 11.40 1.34
CA ALA A 212 2.13 12.49 0.44
C ALA A 212 1.13 13.65 0.51
N THR A 213 -0.16 13.36 0.62
CA THR A 213 -1.22 14.37 0.78
C THR A 213 -1.06 15.13 2.10
N LEU A 214 -0.78 14.45 3.21
CA LEU A 214 -0.55 15.09 4.51
C LEU A 214 0.69 15.99 4.51
N LEU A 215 1.79 15.52 3.88
CA LEU A 215 3.01 16.32 3.74
C LEU A 215 2.80 17.56 2.86
N SER A 216 2.11 17.41 1.75
CA SER A 216 1.83 18.55 0.85
C SER A 216 0.87 19.57 1.47
N ALA A 217 -0.21 19.09 2.09
CA ALA A 217 -1.24 19.96 2.66
C ALA A 217 -0.80 20.63 3.96
N GLN A 218 0.12 20.04 4.72
CA GLN A 218 0.52 20.49 6.07
C GLN A 218 -0.69 20.79 6.97
N ARG A 219 -1.76 20.02 6.78
CA ARG A 219 -3.04 20.23 7.47
C ARG A 219 -3.69 18.88 7.76
N MET A 220 -4.13 18.70 9.00
CA MET A 220 -4.78 17.46 9.43
C MET A 220 -6.29 17.55 9.22
N PRO A 221 -6.92 16.49 8.73
CA PRO A 221 -8.37 16.36 8.82
C PRO A 221 -8.84 16.39 10.28
N HIS A 222 -10.05 16.90 10.54
CA HIS A 222 -10.59 17.03 11.90
C HIS A 222 -10.74 15.70 12.66
N TRP A 223 -10.86 14.60 11.93
CA TRP A 223 -10.97 13.25 12.48
C TRP A 223 -9.60 12.57 12.71
N PHE A 224 -8.50 13.23 12.30
CA PHE A 224 -7.15 12.71 12.49
C PHE A 224 -6.64 13.09 13.89
N PRO A 225 -5.83 12.24 14.54
CA PRO A 225 -5.20 12.61 15.81
C PRO A 225 -4.42 13.93 15.69
N PRO A 226 -4.44 14.79 16.71
CA PRO A 226 -3.67 16.04 16.68
C PRO A 226 -2.17 15.76 16.55
N LEU A 227 -1.52 16.43 15.59
CA LEU A 227 -0.10 16.31 15.31
C LEU A 227 0.58 17.67 15.41
N HIS A 228 1.86 17.65 15.74
CA HIS A 228 2.70 18.84 15.66
C HIS A 228 3.10 19.14 14.22
N LEU A 229 2.82 20.34 13.76
CA LEU A 229 3.20 20.83 12.44
C LEU A 229 4.48 21.71 12.54
N PRO A 230 5.29 21.80 11.48
CA PRO A 230 5.10 21.10 10.20
C PRO A 230 5.54 19.63 10.25
N LEU A 231 4.87 18.81 9.44
CA LEU A 231 5.32 17.43 9.20
C LEU A 231 6.58 17.47 8.31
N LYS A 232 7.61 16.73 8.70
CA LYS A 232 8.87 16.64 7.95
C LYS A 232 9.02 15.31 7.25
N ASN A 233 8.97 14.23 8.01
CA ASN A 233 9.10 12.88 7.50
C ASN A 233 7.94 12.02 8.01
N ILE A 234 7.42 11.17 7.15
CA ILE A 234 6.44 10.17 7.48
C ILE A 234 7.04 8.79 7.18
N LEU A 235 6.98 7.90 8.17
CA LEU A 235 7.30 6.49 8.00
C LEU A 235 6.01 5.73 7.79
N ILE A 236 5.94 4.95 6.72
CA ILE A 236 4.82 4.04 6.46
C ILE A 236 5.33 2.62 6.70
N HIS A 237 4.66 1.87 7.55
CA HIS A 237 4.85 0.44 7.74
C HIS A 237 3.56 -0.28 7.37
N ASN A 238 3.57 -1.00 6.27
CA ASN A 238 2.46 -1.85 5.87
C ASN A 238 2.83 -3.32 6.05
N HIS A 239 1.86 -4.16 6.37
CA HIS A 239 2.02 -5.61 6.33
C HIS A 239 0.82 -6.27 5.64
N PHE A 240 1.07 -7.46 5.09
CA PHE A 240 0.04 -8.36 4.59
C PHE A 240 0.30 -9.75 5.19
N GLN A 241 -0.64 -10.20 6.06
CA GLN A 241 -0.60 -11.52 6.70
C GLN A 241 0.73 -11.84 7.44
N HIS A 242 1.36 -10.90 8.11
CA HIS A 242 2.67 -11.05 8.78
C HIS A 242 3.82 -11.57 7.90
N THR A 243 3.55 -11.89 6.65
CA THR A 243 4.55 -12.48 5.75
C THR A 243 5.19 -11.46 4.83
N HIS A 244 4.50 -10.39 4.54
CA HIS A 244 4.95 -9.34 3.63
C HIS A 244 4.89 -8.02 4.37
N HIS A 245 6.03 -7.39 4.59
CA HIS A 245 6.11 -6.06 5.16
C HIS A 245 6.73 -5.11 4.16
N SER A 246 6.22 -3.91 4.08
CA SER A 246 6.80 -2.83 3.29
C SER A 246 7.00 -1.58 4.13
N LEU A 247 8.12 -0.92 3.92
CA LEU A 247 8.49 0.34 4.55
C LEU A 247 8.64 1.39 3.48
N PHE A 248 8.07 2.57 3.71
CA PHE A 248 8.30 3.75 2.87
C PHE A 248 8.67 4.92 3.77
N LEU A 249 9.67 5.66 3.37
CA LEU A 249 10.05 6.93 3.98
C LEU A 249 9.80 8.04 2.98
N ILE A 250 8.93 8.97 3.34
CA ILE A 250 8.59 10.14 2.54
C ILE A 250 8.82 11.42 3.32
N SER A 251 9.22 12.46 2.63
CA SER A 251 9.56 13.76 3.22
C SER A 251 8.84 14.90 2.53
N ALA A 252 8.66 16.00 3.25
CA ALA A 252 8.22 17.24 2.65
C ALA A 252 9.26 17.74 1.64
N CYS A 253 8.79 18.29 0.50
CA CYS A 253 9.62 18.95 -0.50
C CYS A 253 9.96 20.38 -0.08
#